data_fc5b0e849aaef6ea1771a568498f67f3
#
_entry.id   fc5b0e849aaef6ea1771a568498f67f3
#
_cell.length_a   1.000
_cell.length_b   1.000
_cell.length_c   1.000
_cell.angle_alpha   90.00
_cell.angle_beta   90.00
_cell.angle_gamma   90.00
#
_symmetry.space_group_name_H-M   'P 1'
#
loop_
_entity.id
_entity.type
_entity.pdbx_description
1 polymer ?
#
loop_
_entity_poly.entity_id
_entity_poly.type
_entity_poly.pdbx_seq_one_letter_code
_entity_poly.pdbx_strand_id
1 'polypeptide(L)' 'MENSKLTSVKIIESLYNKFKKSSVGTDMTLQKLTNRCVDLYLKDDTFKALVDANDDLTISGSKL' A
#
# COMPACT_ATOMS: atom_id res chain seq x y z
N MET A 1 8.03 4.31 -22.16
CA MET A 1 7.12 4.32 -21.02
C MET A 1 6.27 3.07 -21.03
N GLU A 2 6.17 2.39 -19.91
CA GLU A 2 5.40 1.17 -19.86
C GLU A 2 3.91 1.45 -19.78
N ASN A 3 3.13 0.52 -20.31
CA ASN A 3 1.68 0.58 -20.17
C ASN A 3 1.30 0.24 -18.73
N SER A 4 0.26 0.88 -18.24
CA SER A 4 -0.27 0.56 -16.94
C SER A 4 -1.43 -0.42 -17.08
N LYS A 5 -1.68 -1.18 -16.01
CA LYS A 5 -2.77 -2.12 -15.96
C LYS A 5 -3.71 -1.71 -14.84
N LEU A 6 -5.01 -1.67 -15.13
CA LEU A 6 -6.01 -1.39 -14.10
C LEU A 6 -6.31 -2.67 -13.34
N THR A 7 -6.12 -2.63 -12.03
CA THR A 7 -6.42 -3.77 -11.16
C THR A 7 -7.34 -3.33 -10.04
N SER A 8 -8.02 -4.30 -9.42
CA SER A 8 -8.89 -4.05 -8.28
C SER A 8 -8.25 -4.61 -7.03
N VAL A 9 -8.19 -3.79 -5.98
CA VAL A 9 -7.62 -4.18 -4.70
C VAL A 9 -8.55 -3.69 -3.60
N LYS A 10 -8.84 -4.56 -2.63
CA LYS A 10 -9.58 -4.16 -1.44
C LYS A 10 -8.61 -3.67 -0.39
N ILE A 11 -8.94 -2.54 0.23
CA ILE A 11 -8.11 -1.97 1.29
C ILE A 11 -8.97 -1.87 2.54
N ILE A 12 -8.40 -2.22 3.69
CA ILE A 12 -9.08 -2.07 4.97
C ILE A 12 -9.53 -0.61 5.09
N GLU A 13 -10.81 -0.39 5.36
CA GLU A 13 -11.40 0.95 5.30
C GLU A 13 -10.70 1.93 6.23
N SER A 14 -10.38 1.52 7.45
CA SER A 14 -9.71 2.41 8.39
C SER A 14 -8.31 2.81 7.93
N LEU A 15 -7.60 1.89 7.29
CA LEU A 15 -6.29 2.21 6.70
C LEU A 15 -6.44 3.18 5.54
N TYR A 16 -7.43 2.96 4.71
CA TYR A 16 -7.69 3.85 3.59
C TYR A 16 -7.98 5.27 4.08
N ASN A 17 -8.84 5.39 5.08
CA ASN A 17 -9.20 6.70 5.62
C ASN A 17 -8.00 7.40 6.25
N LYS A 18 -7.16 6.67 6.97
CA LYS A 18 -5.94 7.23 7.55
C LYS A 18 -4.97 7.69 6.46
N PHE A 19 -4.85 6.91 5.40
CA PHE A 19 -4.01 7.29 4.28
C PHE A 19 -4.51 8.58 3.64
N LYS A 20 -5.81 8.69 3.41
CA LYS A 20 -6.38 9.89 2.80
C LYS A 20 -6.10 11.14 3.64
N LYS A 21 -6.24 11.03 4.95
CA LYS A 21 -5.92 12.14 5.85
C LYS A 21 -4.44 12.50 5.81
N SER A 22 -3.60 11.49 5.82
CA SER A 22 -2.14 11.67 5.85
C SER A 22 -1.63 12.29 4.56
N SER A 23 -2.30 12.04 3.44
CA SER A 23 -1.85 12.53 2.13
C SER A 23 -2.44 13.87 1.73
N VAL A 24 -3.32 14.44 2.56
CA VAL A 24 -3.89 15.78 2.27
C VAL A 24 -2.77 16.80 2.17
N GLY A 25 -2.80 17.59 1.10
CA GLY A 25 -1.81 18.63 0.89
C GLY A 25 -0.48 18.13 0.32
N THR A 26 -0.38 16.85 -0.02
CA THR A 26 0.81 16.29 -0.63
C THR A 26 0.49 15.81 -2.05
N ASP A 27 1.54 15.44 -2.78
CA ASP A 27 1.38 14.85 -4.11
C ASP A 27 1.16 13.34 -4.07
N MET A 28 1.15 12.74 -2.87
CA MET A 28 1.02 11.30 -2.77
C MET A 28 -0.40 10.87 -3.10
N THR A 29 -0.53 9.86 -3.95
CA THR A 29 -1.80 9.24 -4.28
C THR A 29 -1.71 7.75 -3.99
N LEU A 30 -2.85 7.09 -3.89
CA LEU A 30 -2.87 5.65 -3.66
C LEU A 30 -2.19 4.91 -4.82
N GLN A 31 -2.37 5.40 -6.03
CA GLN A 31 -1.74 4.79 -7.19
C GLN A 31 -0.22 4.91 -7.12
N LYS A 32 0.30 6.08 -6.76
CA LYS A 32 1.75 6.27 -6.59
C LYS A 32 2.28 5.39 -5.48
N LEU A 33 1.60 5.36 -4.35
CA LEU A 33 2.01 4.54 -3.21
C LEU A 33 2.09 3.08 -3.61
N THR A 34 1.05 2.59 -4.29
CA THR A 34 0.99 1.19 -4.70
C THR A 34 2.14 0.84 -5.63
N ASN A 35 2.36 1.66 -6.65
CA ASN A 35 3.44 1.39 -7.60
C ASN A 35 4.80 1.42 -6.93
N ARG A 36 5.04 2.39 -6.06
CA ARG A 36 6.31 2.50 -5.33
C ARG A 36 6.51 1.35 -4.37
N CYS A 37 5.45 0.91 -3.69
CA CYS A 37 5.54 -0.23 -2.78
C CYS A 37 5.84 -1.52 -3.52
N VAL A 38 5.19 -1.74 -4.66
CA VAL A 38 5.46 -2.92 -5.47
C VAL A 38 6.91 -2.92 -5.96
N ASP A 39 7.38 -1.78 -6.44
CA ASP A 39 8.75 -1.65 -6.90
C ASP A 39 9.75 -1.95 -5.78
N LEU A 40 9.55 -1.37 -4.60
CA LEU A 40 10.43 -1.61 -3.46
C LEU A 40 10.36 -3.06 -2.99
N TYR A 41 9.19 -3.67 -3.02
CA TYR A 41 9.03 -5.07 -2.63
C TYR A 41 9.89 -5.97 -3.51
N LEU A 42 10.00 -5.65 -4.78
CA LEU A 42 10.73 -6.47 -5.73
C LEU A 42 12.25 -6.28 -5.67
N LYS A 43 12.72 -5.12 -5.21
CA LYS A 43 14.16 -4.80 -5.28
C LYS A 43 14.83 -4.52 -3.94
N ASP A 44 14.08 -4.37 -2.86
CA ASP A 44 14.62 -4.05 -1.54
C ASP A 44 14.26 -5.18 -0.59
N ASP A 45 15.24 -6.02 -0.27
CA ASP A 45 15.02 -7.19 0.58
C ASP A 45 14.55 -6.82 1.98
N THR A 46 15.02 -5.70 2.51
CA THR A 46 14.59 -5.23 3.82
C THR A 46 13.11 -4.85 3.80
N PHE A 47 12.70 -4.11 2.80
CA PHE A 47 11.30 -3.73 2.65
C PHE A 47 10.42 -4.94 2.45
N LYS A 48 10.87 -5.89 1.61
CA LYS A 48 10.13 -7.12 1.37
C LYS A 48 9.92 -7.90 2.65
N ALA A 49 10.97 -8.03 3.47
CA ALA A 49 10.88 -8.75 4.73
C ALA A 49 9.89 -8.08 5.69
N LEU A 50 9.89 -6.75 5.74
CA LEU A 50 8.95 -6.02 6.58
C LEU A 50 7.51 -6.24 6.14
N VAL A 51 7.26 -6.20 4.84
CA VAL A 51 5.91 -6.42 4.31
C VAL A 51 5.46 -7.84 4.57
N ASP A 52 6.33 -8.83 4.30
CA ASP A 52 5.99 -10.24 4.49
C ASP A 52 5.67 -10.56 5.95
N ALA A 53 6.35 -9.88 6.88
CA ALA A 53 6.15 -10.11 8.31
C ALA A 53 4.95 -9.34 8.87
N ASN A 54 4.40 -8.40 8.12
CA ASN A 54 3.32 -7.55 8.60
C ASN A 54 1.97 -8.21 8.33
N ASP A 55 1.67 -9.26 9.08
CA ASP A 55 0.42 -10.01 8.92
C ASP A 55 -0.56 -9.77 10.06
N ASP A 56 -0.19 -8.97 11.05
CA ASP A 56 -1.04 -8.66 12.18
C ASP A 56 -1.82 -7.38 11.90
N LEU A 57 -2.88 -7.52 11.12
CA LEU A 57 -3.76 -6.40 10.80
C LEU A 57 -4.93 -6.38 11.75
N THR A 58 -4.68 -5.89 12.97
CA THR A 58 -5.70 -5.84 14.02
C THR A 58 -6.77 -4.79 13.75
N ILE A 59 -6.52 -3.89 12.83
CA ILE A 59 -7.47 -2.86 12.44
C ILE A 59 -8.68 -3.54 11.82
N SER A 60 -9.87 -3.25 12.35
CA SER A 60 -11.13 -3.83 11.87
C SER A 60 -11.24 -5.34 12.07
N GLY A 61 -10.29 -5.95 12.77
CA GLY A 61 -10.29 -7.40 12.98
C GLY A 61 -10.16 -8.19 11.69
N SER A 62 -9.60 -7.59 10.65
CA SER A 62 -9.52 -8.20 9.33
C SER A 62 -8.11 -8.65 9.03
N LYS A 63 -7.99 -9.83 8.42
CA LYS A 63 -6.73 -10.30 7.84
C LYS A 63 -6.90 -10.36 6.34
N LEU A 64 -6.21 -9.54 5.66
CA LEU A 64 -6.24 -9.50 4.20
C LEU A 64 -4.90 -9.89 3.60
#